data_21a69854c690353316fb39fc1624a1b5
#
_entry.id   21a69854c690353316fb39fc1624a1b5
#
_cell.length_a   1.000
_cell.length_b   1.000
_cell.length_c   1.000
_cell.angle_alpha   90.00
_cell.angle_beta   90.00
_cell.angle_gamma   90.00
#
_symmetry.space_group_name_H-M   'P 1'
#
loop_
_entity.id
_entity.type
_entity.pdbx_description
1 polymer ?
#
loop_
_entity_poly.entity_id
_entity_poly.type
_entity_poly.pdbx_seq_one_letter_code
_entity_poly.pdbx_strand_id
1 'polypeptide(L)'
;MTKTVNHWIGGKTVEGTSGQYGPVTDPATGAVTTQVALASVEEVDAAVAAAKAAYATWGTSSLAQRTAVLFRYRALLDAHRDDIAALITAEHGKVHSDALGEVARGLEIVELACGITTQLKGELSTQVSNRVDVSSIRQSLGVVAGITPFNFPAMVPMWMFPLAIACGNTFVLKPSEKDPSAASLLAELASEAGLPDGVLNVVHGDKVAVDALLAHPDVAAVSFVGSTPIARYIHATASANGKRVQALGGAKNHMLVLPDADLDAAADAAVSAAYGSAGERCMAISAVVAVGAIGDELVAKIRERAEKITIGPGNDPASEMGPLITAAHRDKVASYVTGAAAQGAEVVLDGTGHTVEGFEDGHWIGLSLLDKVSTDSDAYKDEIFGPVLCVLRVDTYEDGVALMNASPFGNGTAIFTRDGGAARRFQLEVEAGMVGVNVPIPVPVGYHSFGGWKDSLFGDHHIYGNDGVHFYTRGKVVTTRWPDPADAPAGVDLGFPRNH
;
A
#
# COMPACT_ATOMS: atom_id res chain seq x y z
N MET A 1 9.34 17.91 28.48
CA MET A 1 9.08 16.47 28.32
C MET A 1 8.75 16.24 26.86
N THR A 2 9.38 15.29 26.22
CA THR A 2 9.08 14.93 24.83
C THR A 2 7.65 14.41 24.76
N LYS A 3 6.85 14.88 23.80
CA LYS A 3 5.48 14.38 23.56
C LYS A 3 5.56 12.90 23.17
N THR A 4 4.62 12.09 23.65
CA THR A 4 4.55 10.66 23.31
C THR A 4 3.31 10.37 22.49
N VAL A 5 3.46 9.68 21.35
CA VAL A 5 2.35 9.08 20.62
C VAL A 5 2.03 7.75 21.29
N ASN A 6 0.83 7.64 21.81
CA ASN A 6 0.33 6.49 22.55
C ASN A 6 -0.60 5.62 21.68
N HIS A 7 -0.96 4.44 22.16
CA HIS A 7 -1.90 3.54 21.48
C HIS A 7 -3.33 4.12 21.47
N TRP A 8 -4.15 3.65 20.54
CA TRP A 8 -5.59 3.89 20.50
C TRP A 8 -6.30 2.55 20.65
N ILE A 9 -6.86 2.27 21.82
CA ILE A 9 -7.48 0.98 22.15
C ILE A 9 -8.84 1.21 22.78
N GLY A 10 -9.88 0.55 22.26
CA GLY A 10 -11.21 0.62 22.83
C GLY A 10 -11.81 2.04 22.77
N GLY A 11 -11.56 2.80 21.70
CA GLY A 11 -12.11 4.14 21.49
C GLY A 11 -11.41 5.27 22.26
N LYS A 12 -10.23 5.05 22.81
CA LYS A 12 -9.49 6.06 23.58
C LYS A 12 -7.98 5.89 23.47
N THR A 13 -7.26 6.97 23.76
CA THR A 13 -5.80 6.93 23.92
C THR A 13 -5.45 6.13 25.16
N VAL A 14 -4.49 5.21 25.00
CA VAL A 14 -3.97 4.33 26.08
C VAL A 14 -2.46 4.49 26.14
N GLU A 15 -1.94 4.91 27.27
CA GLU A 15 -0.50 5.06 27.48
C GLU A 15 0.21 3.71 27.36
N GLY A 16 1.38 3.71 26.69
CA GLY A 16 2.22 2.53 26.60
C GLY A 16 2.77 2.14 27.97
N THR A 17 2.67 0.86 28.30
CA THR A 17 3.10 0.29 29.59
C THR A 17 4.36 -0.59 29.49
N SER A 18 4.81 -0.88 28.25
CA SER A 18 6.03 -1.68 28.02
C SER A 18 7.32 -1.02 28.52
N GLY A 19 7.31 0.30 28.70
CA GLY A 19 8.50 1.10 28.98
C GLY A 19 9.47 1.24 27.80
N GLN A 20 9.06 0.76 26.60
CA GLN A 20 9.83 0.88 25.36
C GLN A 20 9.26 1.99 24.46
N TYR A 21 10.16 2.80 23.90
CA TYR A 21 9.80 3.92 23.04
C TYR A 21 10.72 3.97 21.82
N GLY A 22 10.18 4.38 20.66
CA GLY A 22 10.92 4.70 19.46
C GLY A 22 11.00 6.22 19.24
N PRO A 23 12.09 6.74 18.65
CA PRO A 23 12.16 8.14 18.27
C PRO A 23 11.31 8.41 17.03
N VAL A 24 10.63 9.55 17.01
CA VAL A 24 10.00 10.14 15.82
C VAL A 24 10.79 11.38 15.45
N THR A 25 11.36 11.37 14.27
CA THR A 25 12.30 12.40 13.79
C THR A 25 11.62 13.27 12.74
N ASP A 26 11.88 14.56 12.77
CA ASP A 26 11.67 15.43 11.61
C ASP A 26 12.82 15.21 10.61
N PRO A 27 12.58 14.61 9.44
CA PRO A 27 13.63 14.28 8.50
C PRO A 27 14.32 15.52 7.89
N ALA A 28 13.65 16.66 7.87
CA ALA A 28 14.23 17.89 7.33
C ALA A 28 15.32 18.47 8.24
N THR A 29 15.21 18.25 9.55
CA THR A 29 16.14 18.79 10.54
C THR A 29 17.02 17.72 11.20
N GLY A 30 16.67 16.43 11.05
CA GLY A 30 17.29 15.32 11.78
C GLY A 30 16.95 15.27 13.27
N ALA A 31 16.14 16.20 13.78
CA ALA A 31 15.80 16.31 15.19
C ALA A 31 14.70 15.32 15.61
N VAL A 32 14.85 14.70 16.78
CA VAL A 32 13.78 13.92 17.40
C VAL A 32 12.76 14.89 18.00
N THR A 33 11.57 14.93 17.43
CA THR A 33 10.47 15.84 17.83
C THR A 33 9.51 15.21 18.82
N THR A 34 9.32 13.89 18.72
CA THR A 34 8.34 13.12 19.46
C THR A 34 8.89 11.70 19.69
N GLN A 35 8.30 10.96 20.59
CA GLN A 35 8.54 9.52 20.73
C GLN A 35 7.22 8.76 20.57
N VAL A 36 7.29 7.50 20.17
CA VAL A 36 6.15 6.61 20.05
C VAL A 36 6.29 5.43 21.01
N ALA A 37 5.21 5.07 21.69
CA ALA A 37 5.18 3.88 22.54
C ALA A 37 5.31 2.61 21.68
N LEU A 38 6.16 1.66 22.09
CA LEU A 38 6.30 0.36 21.42
C LEU A 38 5.60 -0.70 22.27
N ALA A 39 4.57 -1.33 21.71
CA ALA A 39 3.71 -2.25 22.44
C ALA A 39 4.41 -3.53 22.88
N SER A 40 4.10 -3.98 24.06
CA SER A 40 4.33 -5.36 24.52
C SER A 40 3.30 -6.32 23.90
N VAL A 41 3.50 -7.63 24.12
CA VAL A 41 2.54 -8.67 23.72
C VAL A 41 1.19 -8.46 24.40
N GLU A 42 1.19 -8.11 25.69
CA GLU A 42 -0.01 -7.90 26.51
C GLU A 42 -0.83 -6.70 26.01
N GLU A 43 -0.18 -5.66 25.51
CA GLU A 43 -0.86 -4.49 24.91
C GLU A 43 -1.50 -4.84 23.56
N VAL A 44 -0.84 -5.68 22.77
CA VAL A 44 -1.43 -6.24 21.54
C VAL A 44 -2.64 -7.12 21.88
N ASP A 45 -2.51 -8.00 22.89
CA ASP A 45 -3.61 -8.83 23.35
C ASP A 45 -4.81 -8.01 23.85
N ALA A 46 -4.56 -6.89 24.54
CA ALA A 46 -5.60 -5.97 24.98
C ALA A 46 -6.34 -5.31 23.78
N ALA A 47 -5.60 -4.91 22.75
CA ALA A 47 -6.21 -4.35 21.53
C ALA A 47 -7.04 -5.38 20.76
N VAL A 48 -6.55 -6.62 20.64
CA VAL A 48 -7.28 -7.72 20.01
C VAL A 48 -8.52 -8.10 20.82
N ALA A 49 -8.41 -8.11 22.15
CA ALA A 49 -9.56 -8.37 23.04
C ALA A 49 -10.65 -7.29 22.90
N ALA A 50 -10.26 -6.00 22.83
CA ALA A 50 -11.20 -4.91 22.56
C ALA A 50 -11.89 -5.06 21.19
N ALA A 51 -11.12 -5.41 20.16
CA ALA A 51 -11.64 -5.68 18.81
C ALA A 51 -12.62 -6.88 18.82
N LYS A 52 -12.28 -7.97 19.51
CA LYS A 52 -13.14 -9.16 19.63
C LYS A 52 -14.45 -8.85 20.35
N ALA A 53 -14.39 -8.05 21.42
CA ALA A 53 -15.59 -7.63 22.14
C ALA A 53 -16.50 -6.76 21.24
N ALA A 54 -15.95 -5.80 20.50
CA ALA A 54 -16.70 -4.95 19.58
C ALA A 54 -17.29 -5.75 18.40
N TYR A 55 -16.63 -6.80 17.94
CA TYR A 55 -17.12 -7.64 16.86
C TYR A 55 -18.47 -8.29 17.18
N ALA A 56 -18.77 -8.59 18.42
CA ALA A 56 -20.02 -9.22 18.84
C ALA A 56 -21.25 -8.41 18.40
N THR A 57 -21.15 -7.09 18.35
CA THR A 57 -22.20 -6.17 17.91
C THR A 57 -21.99 -5.66 16.49
N TRP A 58 -20.76 -5.25 16.16
CA TRP A 58 -20.44 -4.70 14.84
C TRP A 58 -20.60 -5.72 13.71
N GLY A 59 -20.18 -6.96 13.93
CA GLY A 59 -20.28 -8.04 12.95
C GLY A 59 -21.70 -8.37 12.50
N THR A 60 -22.70 -8.05 13.33
CA THR A 60 -24.11 -8.26 13.06
C THR A 60 -24.88 -6.97 12.74
N SER A 61 -24.21 -5.81 12.77
CA SER A 61 -24.82 -4.52 12.44
C SER A 61 -25.31 -4.48 10.98
N SER A 62 -26.34 -3.69 10.73
CA SER A 62 -26.87 -3.54 9.37
C SER A 62 -25.90 -2.77 8.46
N LEU A 63 -25.97 -3.03 7.14
CA LEU A 63 -25.19 -2.27 6.16
C LEU A 63 -25.49 -0.76 6.25
N ALA A 64 -26.75 -0.38 6.52
CA ALA A 64 -27.13 1.03 6.69
C ALA A 64 -26.41 1.69 7.88
N GLN A 65 -26.26 1.00 9.01
CA GLN A 65 -25.52 1.51 10.17
C GLN A 65 -24.03 1.69 9.83
N ARG A 66 -23.39 0.71 9.17
CA ARG A 66 -21.97 0.78 8.79
C ARG A 66 -21.70 1.92 7.82
N THR A 67 -22.52 2.03 6.77
CA THR A 67 -22.35 3.10 5.77
C THR A 67 -22.62 4.48 6.35
N ALA A 68 -23.57 4.64 7.27
CA ALA A 68 -23.83 5.92 7.92
C ALA A 68 -22.60 6.44 8.71
N VAL A 69 -21.87 5.55 9.39
CA VAL A 69 -20.59 5.91 10.04
C VAL A 69 -19.55 6.29 9.00
N LEU A 70 -19.38 5.48 7.95
CA LEU A 70 -18.37 5.71 6.91
C LEU A 70 -18.60 7.02 6.14
N PHE A 71 -19.86 7.41 5.87
CA PHE A 71 -20.15 8.71 5.25
C PHE A 71 -19.76 9.89 6.14
N ARG A 72 -20.01 9.80 7.46
CA ARG A 72 -19.55 10.84 8.41
C ARG A 72 -18.02 10.87 8.49
N TYR A 73 -17.39 9.68 8.53
CA TYR A 73 -15.93 9.57 8.54
C TYR A 73 -15.30 10.18 7.28
N ARG A 74 -15.86 9.88 6.11
CA ARG A 74 -15.44 10.51 4.84
C ARG A 74 -15.49 12.03 4.92
N ALA A 75 -16.54 12.61 5.48
CA ALA A 75 -16.68 14.05 5.61
C ALA A 75 -15.67 14.66 6.59
N LEU A 76 -15.37 13.98 7.69
CA LEU A 76 -14.34 14.41 8.65
C LEU A 76 -12.94 14.35 8.04
N LEU A 77 -12.61 13.29 7.34
CA LEU A 77 -11.32 13.18 6.64
C LEU A 77 -11.12 14.30 5.63
N ASP A 78 -12.17 14.65 4.88
CA ASP A 78 -12.10 15.75 3.90
C ASP A 78 -11.94 17.12 4.59
N ALA A 79 -12.58 17.33 5.75
CA ALA A 79 -12.45 18.53 6.55
C ALA A 79 -11.05 18.67 7.19
N HIS A 80 -10.41 17.55 7.56
CA HIS A 80 -9.10 17.50 8.23
C HIS A 80 -7.94 17.11 7.31
N ARG A 81 -8.12 17.19 5.98
CA ARG A 81 -7.09 16.77 5.03
C ARG A 81 -5.76 17.49 5.21
N ASP A 82 -5.81 18.81 5.51
CA ASP A 82 -4.61 19.62 5.72
C ASP A 82 -3.91 19.27 7.03
N ASP A 83 -4.67 18.97 8.09
CA ASP A 83 -4.11 18.53 9.38
C ASP A 83 -3.38 17.18 9.22
N ILE A 84 -3.99 16.22 8.51
CA ILE A 84 -3.38 14.92 8.22
C ILE A 84 -2.12 15.11 7.37
N ALA A 85 -2.18 15.92 6.32
CA ALA A 85 -1.04 16.19 5.43
C ALA A 85 0.11 16.87 6.18
N ALA A 86 -0.19 17.80 7.09
CA ALA A 86 0.83 18.46 7.93
C ALA A 86 1.56 17.47 8.85
N LEU A 87 0.86 16.49 9.45
CA LEU A 87 1.48 15.43 10.24
C LEU A 87 2.40 14.55 9.38
N ILE A 88 1.93 14.18 8.18
CA ILE A 88 2.73 13.40 7.23
C ILE A 88 4.00 14.16 6.85
N THR A 89 3.90 15.42 6.48
CA THR A 89 5.06 16.25 6.12
C THR A 89 6.06 16.35 7.28
N ALA A 90 5.57 16.55 8.50
CA ALA A 90 6.41 16.72 9.68
C ALA A 90 7.19 15.45 10.07
N GLU A 91 6.61 14.26 9.89
CA GLU A 91 7.21 13.00 10.34
C GLU A 91 7.85 12.19 9.20
N HIS A 92 7.35 12.31 7.96
CA HIS A 92 7.90 11.65 6.78
C HIS A 92 8.91 12.53 6.02
N GLY A 93 8.69 13.85 5.99
CA GLY A 93 9.52 14.81 5.24
C GLY A 93 9.03 15.10 3.81
N LYS A 94 8.06 14.36 3.25
CA LYS A 94 7.54 14.65 1.90
C LYS A 94 6.89 16.03 1.83
N VAL A 95 6.88 16.64 0.65
CA VAL A 95 6.27 17.96 0.44
C VAL A 95 4.76 17.92 0.70
N HIS A 96 4.22 19.01 1.25
CA HIS A 96 2.83 19.09 1.69
C HIS A 96 1.82 18.77 0.57
N SER A 97 2.11 19.22 -0.67
CA SER A 97 1.27 18.91 -1.82
C SER A 97 1.19 17.41 -2.14
N ASP A 98 2.28 16.66 -1.94
CA ASP A 98 2.30 15.20 -2.10
C ASP A 98 1.54 14.50 -0.96
N ALA A 99 1.68 15.02 0.27
CA ALA A 99 0.92 14.54 1.42
C ALA A 99 -0.60 14.75 1.24
N LEU A 100 -1.03 15.88 0.69
CA LEU A 100 -2.44 16.10 0.31
C LEU A 100 -2.91 15.11 -0.76
N GLY A 101 -2.05 14.81 -1.75
CA GLY A 101 -2.32 13.79 -2.77
C GLY A 101 -2.49 12.40 -2.16
N GLU A 102 -1.67 12.06 -1.17
CA GLU A 102 -1.78 10.82 -0.41
C GLU A 102 -3.13 10.71 0.30
N VAL A 103 -3.54 11.75 1.02
CA VAL A 103 -4.84 11.79 1.71
C VAL A 103 -5.99 11.64 0.73
N ALA A 104 -5.95 12.33 -0.41
CA ALA A 104 -6.98 12.23 -1.44
C ALA A 104 -7.12 10.80 -1.99
N ARG A 105 -5.99 10.10 -2.23
CA ARG A 105 -5.99 8.71 -2.71
C ARG A 105 -6.50 7.73 -1.64
N GLY A 106 -6.22 7.98 -0.36
CA GLY A 106 -6.80 7.21 0.74
C GLY A 106 -8.32 7.42 0.84
N LEU A 107 -8.77 8.64 0.65
CA LEU A 107 -10.19 9.02 0.71
C LEU A 107 -11.04 8.30 -0.35
N GLU A 108 -10.49 8.05 -1.56
CA GLU A 108 -11.17 7.25 -2.60
C GLU A 108 -11.57 5.83 -2.09
N ILE A 109 -10.75 5.23 -1.24
CA ILE A 109 -11.06 3.90 -0.69
C ILE A 109 -12.11 3.98 0.43
N VAL A 110 -12.12 5.06 1.18
CA VAL A 110 -13.21 5.33 2.13
C VAL A 110 -14.53 5.52 1.38
N GLU A 111 -14.52 6.22 0.24
CA GLU A 111 -15.68 6.38 -0.64
C GLU A 111 -16.15 5.03 -1.22
N LEU A 112 -15.22 4.16 -1.64
CA LEU A 112 -15.53 2.79 -2.02
C LEU A 112 -16.23 2.04 -0.87
N ALA A 113 -15.73 2.18 0.36
CA ALA A 113 -16.31 1.55 1.55
C ALA A 113 -17.73 2.08 1.87
N CYS A 114 -18.00 3.37 1.62
CA CYS A 114 -19.36 3.92 1.69
C CYS A 114 -20.32 3.22 0.72
N GLY A 115 -19.83 2.75 -0.43
CA GLY A 115 -20.59 2.01 -1.45
C GLY A 115 -20.72 0.51 -1.21
N ILE A 116 -20.31 -0.02 -0.07
CA ILE A 116 -20.21 -1.46 0.22
C ILE A 116 -21.52 -2.23 0.00
N THR A 117 -22.68 -1.58 0.12
CA THR A 117 -23.99 -2.16 -0.08
C THR A 117 -24.18 -2.79 -1.46
N THR A 118 -23.49 -2.29 -2.48
CA THR A 118 -23.52 -2.82 -3.84
C THR A 118 -22.57 -3.99 -4.06
N GLN A 119 -21.52 -4.10 -3.24
CA GLN A 119 -20.47 -5.11 -3.36
C GLN A 119 -20.70 -6.35 -2.50
N LEU A 120 -21.48 -6.22 -1.41
CA LEU A 120 -21.86 -7.34 -0.53
C LEU A 120 -23.19 -8.01 -0.95
N LYS A 121 -23.63 -7.82 -2.20
CA LYS A 121 -24.76 -8.55 -2.75
C LYS A 121 -24.45 -10.05 -2.83
N GLY A 122 -25.42 -10.87 -2.42
CA GLY A 122 -25.39 -12.31 -2.63
C GLY A 122 -26.01 -12.70 -3.97
N GLU A 123 -25.85 -13.96 -4.31
CA GLU A 123 -26.46 -14.58 -5.49
C GLU A 123 -27.62 -15.49 -5.05
N LEU A 124 -28.63 -15.62 -5.89
CA LEU A 124 -29.77 -16.50 -5.67
C LEU A 124 -30.09 -17.27 -6.96
N SER A 125 -30.14 -18.60 -6.86
CA SER A 125 -30.65 -19.48 -7.89
C SER A 125 -31.93 -20.16 -7.34
N THR A 126 -33.06 -19.85 -7.94
CA THR A 126 -34.35 -20.48 -7.56
C THR A 126 -34.55 -21.76 -8.34
N GLN A 127 -35.29 -22.72 -7.75
CA GLN A 127 -35.71 -23.94 -8.41
C GLN A 127 -34.53 -24.76 -8.99
N VAL A 128 -33.39 -24.81 -8.29
CA VAL A 128 -32.24 -25.66 -8.71
C VAL A 128 -32.60 -27.15 -8.68
N SER A 129 -33.62 -27.51 -7.91
CA SER A 129 -34.32 -28.77 -7.90
C SER A 129 -35.75 -28.48 -7.49
N ASN A 130 -36.66 -29.48 -7.49
CA ASN A 130 -38.04 -29.29 -7.13
C ASN A 130 -38.18 -28.68 -5.72
N ARG A 131 -38.63 -27.41 -5.67
CA ARG A 131 -38.79 -26.61 -4.44
C ARG A 131 -37.47 -26.38 -3.65
N VAL A 132 -36.35 -26.35 -4.33
CA VAL A 132 -35.08 -26.10 -3.72
C VAL A 132 -34.45 -24.87 -4.34
N ASP A 133 -34.12 -23.89 -3.49
CA ASP A 133 -33.36 -22.70 -3.83
C ASP A 133 -31.96 -22.78 -3.24
N VAL A 134 -30.97 -22.16 -3.92
CA VAL A 134 -29.60 -22.00 -3.42
C VAL A 134 -29.24 -20.53 -3.46
N SER A 135 -28.77 -20.02 -2.33
CA SER A 135 -28.24 -18.67 -2.26
C SER A 135 -26.82 -18.66 -1.73
N SER A 136 -26.01 -17.67 -2.15
CA SER A 136 -24.72 -17.38 -1.58
C SER A 136 -24.72 -16.02 -0.88
N ILE A 137 -24.11 -15.96 0.29
CA ILE A 137 -23.92 -14.73 1.06
C ILE A 137 -22.46 -14.60 1.47
N ARG A 138 -22.01 -13.38 1.74
CA ARG A 138 -20.67 -13.13 2.28
C ARG A 138 -20.77 -12.62 3.72
N GLN A 139 -19.90 -13.14 4.59
CA GLN A 139 -19.85 -12.78 6.01
C GLN A 139 -18.44 -12.33 6.37
N SER A 140 -18.34 -11.40 7.32
CA SER A 140 -17.05 -10.96 7.91
C SER A 140 -16.25 -12.11 8.52
N LEU A 141 -14.95 -11.91 8.65
CA LEU A 141 -14.02 -12.89 9.21
C LEU A 141 -13.96 -12.84 10.73
N GLY A 142 -14.07 -11.65 11.32
CA GLY A 142 -13.88 -11.40 12.75
C GLY A 142 -12.93 -10.24 13.01
N VAL A 143 -11.94 -10.43 13.87
CA VAL A 143 -10.84 -9.48 14.06
C VAL A 143 -9.85 -9.67 12.93
N VAL A 144 -9.46 -8.58 12.27
CA VAL A 144 -8.42 -8.57 11.23
C VAL A 144 -7.36 -7.54 11.57
N ALA A 145 -6.14 -7.76 11.12
CA ALA A 145 -5.02 -6.87 11.39
C ALA A 145 -4.45 -6.26 10.11
N GLY A 146 -3.93 -5.04 10.23
CA GLY A 146 -3.17 -4.37 9.18
C GLY A 146 -1.81 -3.90 9.70
N ILE A 147 -0.77 -4.11 8.91
CA ILE A 147 0.59 -3.67 9.22
C ILE A 147 1.05 -2.82 8.05
N THR A 148 1.35 -1.54 8.29
CA THR A 148 1.56 -0.55 7.23
C THR A 148 2.95 0.08 7.28
N PRO A 149 3.49 0.48 6.10
CA PRO A 149 4.81 1.07 5.97
C PRO A 149 4.79 2.57 6.28
N PHE A 150 5.99 3.16 6.29
CA PHE A 150 6.19 4.58 6.57
C PHE A 150 5.85 5.49 5.37
N ASN A 151 6.02 5.02 4.13
CA ASN A 151 6.01 5.89 2.96
C ASN A 151 4.64 6.48 2.60
N PHE A 152 3.55 5.89 3.12
CA PHE A 152 2.19 6.38 3.01
C PHE A 152 1.42 6.11 4.32
N PRO A 153 1.71 6.89 5.39
CA PRO A 153 1.20 6.62 6.74
C PRO A 153 -0.30 6.87 6.92
N ALA A 154 -0.95 7.53 5.97
CA ALA A 154 -2.40 7.69 5.95
C ALA A 154 -3.06 6.83 4.85
N MET A 155 -2.54 6.87 3.62
CA MET A 155 -3.15 6.19 2.47
C MET A 155 -3.21 4.67 2.65
N VAL A 156 -2.10 4.04 3.04
CA VAL A 156 -2.06 2.57 3.15
C VAL A 156 -2.96 2.05 4.30
N PRO A 157 -3.00 2.65 5.50
CA PRO A 157 -4.05 2.35 6.47
C PRO A 157 -5.47 2.47 5.90
N MET A 158 -5.75 3.54 5.17
CA MET A 158 -7.07 3.76 4.54
C MET A 158 -7.37 2.77 3.40
N TRP A 159 -6.40 2.08 2.84
CA TRP A 159 -6.64 0.97 1.93
C TRP A 159 -7.20 -0.28 2.63
N MET A 160 -6.95 -0.42 3.94
CA MET A 160 -7.22 -1.62 4.70
C MET A 160 -8.46 -1.49 5.59
N PHE A 161 -8.41 -0.66 6.64
CA PHE A 161 -9.40 -0.69 7.69
C PHE A 161 -10.80 -0.21 7.27
N PRO A 162 -11.00 0.79 6.37
CA PRO A 162 -12.34 1.22 6.01
C PRO A 162 -13.14 0.11 5.32
N LEU A 163 -12.50 -0.60 4.40
CA LEU A 163 -13.14 -1.71 3.69
C LEU A 163 -13.38 -2.93 4.61
N ALA A 164 -12.44 -3.24 5.49
CA ALA A 164 -12.61 -4.28 6.50
C ALA A 164 -13.80 -4.00 7.42
N ILE A 165 -13.91 -2.77 7.91
CA ILE A 165 -15.00 -2.29 8.78
C ILE A 165 -16.33 -2.29 8.04
N ALA A 166 -16.37 -1.84 6.78
CA ALA A 166 -17.55 -1.89 5.92
C ALA A 166 -18.06 -3.32 5.75
N CYS A 167 -17.17 -4.29 5.59
CA CYS A 167 -17.48 -5.71 5.53
C CYS A 167 -17.97 -6.30 6.86
N GLY A 168 -17.87 -5.55 7.97
CA GLY A 168 -18.33 -5.97 9.29
C GLY A 168 -17.23 -6.61 10.16
N ASN A 169 -15.98 -6.47 9.81
CA ASN A 169 -14.86 -6.86 10.67
C ASN A 169 -14.55 -5.75 11.69
N THR A 170 -13.82 -6.11 12.74
CA THR A 170 -13.09 -5.17 13.59
C THR A 170 -11.61 -5.20 13.21
N PHE A 171 -10.91 -4.12 13.47
CA PHE A 171 -9.57 -3.92 12.92
C PHE A 171 -8.55 -3.53 14.00
N VAL A 172 -7.36 -4.14 13.94
CA VAL A 172 -6.18 -3.73 14.70
C VAL A 172 -5.11 -3.27 13.70
N LEU A 173 -4.79 -1.99 13.72
CA LEU A 173 -3.76 -1.39 12.88
C LEU A 173 -2.44 -1.28 13.63
N LYS A 174 -1.35 -1.80 13.06
CA LYS A 174 0.03 -1.49 13.46
C LYS A 174 0.66 -0.59 12.38
N PRO A 175 0.65 0.72 12.55
CA PRO A 175 1.30 1.63 11.60
C PRO A 175 2.82 1.62 11.76
N SER A 176 3.53 2.32 10.89
CA SER A 176 4.96 2.57 11.04
C SER A 176 5.25 3.31 12.36
N GLU A 177 6.31 2.90 13.03
CA GLU A 177 6.80 3.58 14.23
C GLU A 177 7.59 4.86 13.94
N LYS A 178 7.90 5.13 12.66
CA LYS A 178 8.67 6.30 12.24
C LYS A 178 7.81 7.55 12.09
N ASP A 179 6.55 7.37 11.69
CA ASP A 179 5.59 8.42 11.38
C ASP A 179 4.16 8.05 11.85
N PRO A 180 3.98 7.85 13.17
CA PRO A 180 2.78 7.24 13.74
C PRO A 180 1.58 8.19 13.84
N SER A 181 1.78 9.52 13.83
CA SER A 181 0.74 10.47 14.25
C SER A 181 -0.44 10.54 13.30
N ALA A 182 -0.21 10.40 11.99
CA ALA A 182 -1.30 10.39 11.01
C ALA A 182 -2.28 9.24 11.27
N ALA A 183 -1.80 8.03 11.54
CA ALA A 183 -2.63 6.86 11.84
C ALA A 183 -3.44 7.03 13.14
N SER A 184 -2.88 7.70 14.16
CA SER A 184 -3.59 8.05 15.39
C SER A 184 -4.74 9.00 15.13
N LEU A 185 -4.51 10.08 14.35
CA LEU A 185 -5.57 11.03 13.98
C LEU A 185 -6.67 10.36 13.16
N LEU A 186 -6.34 9.43 12.25
CA LEU A 186 -7.35 8.66 11.51
C LEU A 186 -8.28 7.88 12.45
N ALA A 187 -7.76 7.32 13.55
CA ALA A 187 -8.58 6.59 14.52
C ALA A 187 -9.44 7.54 15.38
N GLU A 188 -8.91 8.69 15.77
CA GLU A 188 -9.67 9.74 16.48
C GLU A 188 -10.86 10.22 15.66
N LEU A 189 -10.64 10.57 14.38
CA LEU A 189 -11.69 10.98 13.45
C LEU A 189 -12.73 9.87 13.19
N ALA A 190 -12.31 8.61 13.19
CA ALA A 190 -13.24 7.50 13.07
C ALA A 190 -14.17 7.39 14.31
N SER A 191 -13.65 7.62 15.52
CA SER A 191 -14.43 7.68 16.75
C SER A 191 -15.40 8.89 16.72
N GLU A 192 -14.95 10.07 16.29
CA GLU A 192 -15.79 11.25 16.10
C GLU A 192 -16.93 11.01 15.10
N ALA A 193 -16.67 10.23 14.04
CA ALA A 193 -17.70 9.80 13.09
C ALA A 193 -18.76 8.87 13.70
N GLY A 194 -18.57 8.45 14.95
CA GLY A 194 -19.44 7.52 15.67
C GLY A 194 -19.17 6.05 15.37
N LEU A 195 -17.93 5.71 15.03
CA LEU A 195 -17.50 4.32 15.00
C LEU A 195 -17.49 3.78 16.43
N PRO A 196 -18.15 2.64 16.74
CA PRO A 196 -18.17 2.12 18.10
C PRO A 196 -16.78 1.77 18.64
N ASP A 197 -16.60 1.97 19.94
CA ASP A 197 -15.36 1.68 20.64
C ASP A 197 -14.87 0.25 20.38
N GLY A 198 -13.58 0.10 20.07
CA GLY A 198 -12.94 -1.18 19.78
C GLY A 198 -13.13 -1.70 18.35
N VAL A 199 -13.96 -1.08 17.49
CA VAL A 199 -14.06 -1.49 16.09
C VAL A 199 -12.77 -1.18 15.32
N LEU A 200 -12.12 -0.06 15.62
CA LEU A 200 -10.78 0.29 15.15
C LEU A 200 -9.86 0.50 16.36
N ASN A 201 -8.72 -0.19 16.36
CA ASN A 201 -7.65 -0.04 17.34
C ASN A 201 -6.34 0.22 16.63
N VAL A 202 -5.49 1.07 17.20
CA VAL A 202 -4.14 1.35 16.71
C VAL A 202 -3.13 0.99 17.79
N VAL A 203 -2.25 0.05 17.47
CA VAL A 203 -1.17 -0.41 18.35
C VAL A 203 0.15 -0.05 17.69
N HIS A 204 0.85 0.93 18.25
CA HIS A 204 2.20 1.26 17.79
C HIS A 204 3.19 0.20 18.28
N GLY A 205 4.21 -0.07 17.50
CA GLY A 205 5.19 -1.10 17.90
C GLY A 205 6.12 -1.49 16.76
N ASP A 206 7.07 -2.31 17.13
CA ASP A 206 8.09 -2.88 16.27
C ASP A 206 7.79 -4.36 15.94
N LYS A 207 8.84 -5.16 15.77
CA LYS A 207 8.74 -6.60 15.50
C LYS A 207 7.96 -7.37 16.57
N VAL A 208 8.03 -6.95 17.85
CA VAL A 208 7.32 -7.63 18.94
C VAL A 208 5.81 -7.56 18.73
N ALA A 209 5.30 -6.38 18.42
CA ALA A 209 3.88 -6.19 18.13
C ALA A 209 3.45 -6.92 16.84
N VAL A 210 4.29 -6.93 15.80
CA VAL A 210 4.03 -7.68 14.57
C VAL A 210 3.89 -9.17 14.86
N ASP A 211 4.87 -9.78 15.53
CA ASP A 211 4.89 -11.22 15.83
C ASP A 211 3.69 -11.61 16.70
N ALA A 212 3.31 -10.77 17.67
CA ALA A 212 2.13 -10.99 18.49
C ALA A 212 0.86 -11.06 17.65
N LEU A 213 0.64 -10.11 16.71
CA LEU A 213 -0.51 -10.14 15.78
C LEU A 213 -0.51 -11.38 14.88
N LEU A 214 0.67 -11.77 14.36
CA LEU A 214 0.78 -12.95 13.49
C LEU A 214 0.47 -14.27 14.22
N ALA A 215 0.78 -14.34 15.51
CA ALA A 215 0.55 -15.53 16.32
C ALA A 215 -0.83 -15.55 17.01
N HIS A 216 -1.48 -14.38 17.21
CA HIS A 216 -2.68 -14.27 18.05
C HIS A 216 -3.86 -15.10 17.49
N PRO A 217 -4.46 -16.01 18.28
CA PRO A 217 -5.49 -16.95 17.79
C PRO A 217 -6.78 -16.28 17.32
N ASP A 218 -7.12 -15.11 17.85
CA ASP A 218 -8.34 -14.39 17.52
C ASP A 218 -8.21 -13.50 16.27
N VAL A 219 -7.00 -13.30 15.72
CA VAL A 219 -6.77 -12.57 14.46
C VAL A 219 -6.99 -13.53 13.30
N ALA A 220 -8.02 -13.27 12.49
CA ALA A 220 -8.44 -14.14 11.38
C ALA A 220 -7.71 -13.86 10.06
N ALA A 221 -7.26 -12.63 9.84
CA ALA A 221 -6.56 -12.23 8.63
C ALA A 221 -5.57 -11.11 8.89
N VAL A 222 -4.50 -11.05 8.08
CA VAL A 222 -3.47 -10.02 8.13
C VAL A 222 -3.27 -9.44 6.74
N SER A 223 -3.37 -8.11 6.63
CA SER A 223 -2.98 -7.33 5.45
C SER A 223 -1.68 -6.59 5.75
N PHE A 224 -0.73 -6.65 4.84
CA PHE A 224 0.60 -6.06 5.00
C PHE A 224 1.05 -5.35 3.74
N VAL A 225 1.73 -4.23 3.90
CA VAL A 225 2.51 -3.57 2.85
C VAL A 225 3.90 -3.23 3.42
N GLY A 226 4.96 -3.58 2.69
CA GLY A 226 6.33 -3.25 3.07
C GLY A 226 7.37 -3.94 2.19
N SER A 227 8.59 -4.14 2.70
CA SER A 227 9.68 -4.76 1.92
C SER A 227 9.44 -6.26 1.68
N THR A 228 9.93 -6.77 0.56
CA THR A 228 9.77 -8.18 0.15
C THR A 228 10.22 -9.20 1.20
N PRO A 229 11.37 -9.06 1.88
CA PRO A 229 11.77 -10.02 2.91
C PRO A 229 10.77 -10.08 4.07
N ILE A 230 10.20 -8.93 4.46
CA ILE A 230 9.20 -8.86 5.54
C ILE A 230 7.85 -9.37 5.05
N ALA A 231 7.43 -9.07 3.82
CA ALA A 231 6.20 -9.61 3.23
C ALA A 231 6.21 -11.14 3.20
N ARG A 232 7.33 -11.74 2.79
CA ARG A 232 7.54 -13.19 2.81
C ARG A 232 7.47 -13.77 4.22
N TYR A 233 8.13 -13.12 5.19
CA TYR A 233 8.08 -13.52 6.60
C TYR A 233 6.65 -13.48 7.16
N ILE A 234 5.93 -12.38 6.93
CA ILE A 234 4.54 -12.21 7.40
C ILE A 234 3.62 -13.25 6.76
N HIS A 235 3.73 -13.46 5.45
CA HIS A 235 2.93 -14.48 4.75
C HIS A 235 3.19 -15.87 5.32
N ALA A 236 4.45 -16.27 5.45
CA ALA A 236 4.82 -17.58 5.98
C ALA A 236 4.33 -17.78 7.41
N THR A 237 4.58 -16.80 8.30
CA THR A 237 4.25 -16.89 9.72
C THR A 237 2.74 -16.86 9.97
N ALA A 238 2.02 -15.94 9.35
CA ALA A 238 0.57 -15.84 9.55
C ALA A 238 -0.16 -17.04 8.94
N SER A 239 0.25 -17.52 7.76
CA SER A 239 -0.32 -18.73 7.14
C SER A 239 -0.08 -19.98 7.99
N ALA A 240 1.10 -20.12 8.60
CA ALA A 240 1.39 -21.22 9.54
C ALA A 240 0.48 -21.18 10.78
N ASN A 241 -0.03 -20.00 11.16
CA ASN A 241 -1.02 -19.82 12.22
C ASN A 241 -2.48 -19.85 11.72
N GLY A 242 -2.73 -20.35 10.52
CA GLY A 242 -4.06 -20.53 9.94
C GLY A 242 -4.79 -19.25 9.55
N LYS A 243 -4.08 -18.12 9.40
CA LYS A 243 -4.66 -16.84 9.03
C LYS A 243 -4.72 -16.67 7.51
N ARG A 244 -5.71 -15.91 7.05
CA ARG A 244 -5.70 -15.39 5.67
C ARG A 244 -4.68 -14.27 5.58
N VAL A 245 -3.88 -14.23 4.52
CA VAL A 245 -2.81 -13.25 4.35
C VAL A 245 -2.86 -12.61 2.98
N GLN A 246 -2.61 -11.32 2.98
CA GLN A 246 -2.36 -10.50 1.80
C GLN A 246 -1.14 -9.64 2.16
N ALA A 247 0.02 -9.97 1.59
CA ALA A 247 1.28 -9.30 1.91
C ALA A 247 1.92 -8.73 0.64
N LEU A 248 1.81 -7.40 0.48
CA LEU A 248 2.39 -6.68 -0.64
C LEU A 248 3.86 -6.39 -0.32
N GLY A 249 4.72 -6.84 -1.23
CA GLY A 249 6.18 -6.71 -1.15
C GLY A 249 6.71 -5.51 -1.91
N GLY A 250 8.03 -5.51 -2.13
CA GLY A 250 8.74 -4.49 -2.87
C GLY A 250 8.53 -4.54 -4.39
N ALA A 251 9.18 -3.65 -5.09
CA ALA A 251 9.03 -3.46 -6.52
C ALA A 251 10.34 -3.06 -7.20
N LYS A 252 10.44 -3.32 -8.51
CA LYS A 252 11.38 -2.71 -9.44
C LYS A 252 10.58 -2.33 -10.67
N ASN A 253 9.90 -1.18 -10.61
CA ASN A 253 8.99 -0.79 -11.70
C ASN A 253 9.77 -0.25 -12.89
N HIS A 254 9.43 -0.76 -14.06
CA HIS A 254 10.06 -0.42 -15.32
C HIS A 254 9.16 0.46 -16.18
N MET A 255 9.79 1.36 -16.92
CA MET A 255 9.16 2.18 -17.95
C MET A 255 9.85 1.90 -19.28
N LEU A 256 9.18 1.17 -20.17
CA LEU A 256 9.66 0.90 -21.53
C LEU A 256 9.35 2.09 -22.44
N VAL A 257 10.37 2.65 -23.10
CA VAL A 257 10.20 3.78 -24.01
C VAL A 257 10.61 3.35 -25.41
N LEU A 258 9.63 3.34 -26.34
CA LEU A 258 9.86 2.96 -27.74
C LEU A 258 10.33 4.15 -28.60
N PRO A 259 10.97 3.89 -29.76
CA PRO A 259 11.51 4.95 -30.62
C PRO A 259 10.47 5.94 -31.15
N ASP A 260 9.20 5.56 -31.23
CA ASP A 260 8.08 6.37 -31.70
C ASP A 260 7.42 7.20 -30.58
N ALA A 261 7.86 7.05 -29.33
CA ALA A 261 7.32 7.77 -28.18
C ALA A 261 7.57 9.27 -28.28
N ASP A 262 6.71 10.04 -27.60
CA ASP A 262 7.00 11.43 -27.30
C ASP A 262 8.07 11.49 -26.18
N LEU A 263 9.31 11.78 -26.54
CA LEU A 263 10.42 11.76 -25.60
C LEU A 263 10.36 12.88 -24.56
N ASP A 264 9.71 14.01 -24.85
CA ASP A 264 9.50 15.06 -23.87
C ASP A 264 8.49 14.62 -22.81
N ALA A 265 7.34 14.10 -23.25
CA ALA A 265 6.34 13.54 -22.35
C ALA A 265 6.89 12.34 -21.55
N ALA A 266 7.71 11.48 -22.18
CA ALA A 266 8.36 10.35 -21.49
C ALA A 266 9.37 10.81 -20.44
N ALA A 267 10.15 11.86 -20.70
CA ALA A 267 11.10 12.42 -19.75
C ALA A 267 10.38 13.11 -18.57
N ASP A 268 9.33 13.89 -18.82
CA ASP A 268 8.48 14.49 -17.77
C ASP A 268 7.89 13.40 -16.86
N ALA A 269 7.37 12.35 -17.46
CA ALA A 269 6.79 11.21 -16.75
C ALA A 269 7.84 10.44 -15.92
N ALA A 270 9.03 10.19 -16.48
CA ALA A 270 10.12 9.51 -15.81
C ALA A 270 10.59 10.28 -14.57
N VAL A 271 10.81 11.60 -14.70
CA VAL A 271 11.25 12.48 -13.60
C VAL A 271 10.20 12.54 -12.49
N SER A 272 8.95 12.81 -12.83
CA SER A 272 7.86 12.86 -11.86
C SER A 272 7.68 11.52 -11.12
N ALA A 273 7.75 10.40 -11.85
CA ALA A 273 7.53 9.07 -11.28
C ALA A 273 8.73 8.54 -10.47
N ALA A 274 9.96 8.93 -10.82
CA ALA A 274 11.16 8.47 -10.13
C ALA A 274 11.48 9.26 -8.86
N TYR A 275 11.26 10.58 -8.88
CA TYR A 275 11.76 11.46 -7.85
C TYR A 275 10.67 12.02 -6.91
N GLY A 276 9.39 11.91 -7.28
CA GLY A 276 8.29 12.30 -6.41
C GLY A 276 8.37 11.55 -5.07
N SER A 277 8.15 12.28 -3.95
CA SER A 277 8.34 11.77 -2.59
C SER A 277 9.75 11.19 -2.35
N ALA A 278 10.77 11.83 -2.92
CA ALA A 278 12.17 11.36 -2.88
C ALA A 278 12.35 9.90 -3.35
N GLY A 279 11.48 9.40 -4.25
CA GLY A 279 11.51 8.02 -4.72
C GLY A 279 11.00 6.98 -3.73
N GLU A 280 10.50 7.38 -2.56
CA GLU A 280 9.96 6.47 -1.52
C GLU A 280 8.52 6.03 -1.81
N ARG A 281 8.24 5.66 -3.06
CA ARG A 281 6.93 5.15 -3.51
C ARG A 281 7.05 3.73 -4.02
N CYS A 282 6.14 2.85 -3.61
CA CYS A 282 6.06 1.47 -4.13
C CYS A 282 5.81 1.41 -5.65
N MET A 283 5.24 2.48 -6.23
CA MET A 283 4.98 2.61 -7.65
C MET A 283 5.95 3.55 -8.39
N ALA A 284 7.00 4.05 -7.71
CA ALA A 284 8.03 4.85 -8.38
C ALA A 284 8.64 4.07 -9.55
N ILE A 285 8.83 4.75 -10.68
CA ILE A 285 9.64 4.20 -11.77
C ILE A 285 11.10 4.24 -11.33
N SER A 286 11.71 3.10 -11.15
CA SER A 286 13.10 2.95 -10.75
C SER A 286 14.03 2.54 -11.90
N ALA A 287 13.46 2.09 -13.02
CA ALA A 287 14.19 1.70 -14.22
C ALA A 287 13.48 2.17 -15.49
N VAL A 288 14.17 2.95 -16.32
CA VAL A 288 13.74 3.28 -17.68
C VAL A 288 14.47 2.35 -18.64
N VAL A 289 13.74 1.68 -19.55
CA VAL A 289 14.29 0.82 -20.60
C VAL A 289 14.11 1.53 -21.93
N ALA A 290 15.21 2.09 -22.45
CA ALA A 290 15.22 2.84 -23.73
C ALA A 290 15.49 1.86 -24.87
N VAL A 291 14.58 1.81 -25.87
CA VAL A 291 14.66 0.92 -27.02
C VAL A 291 15.33 1.61 -28.21
N GLY A 292 16.33 0.95 -28.79
CA GLY A 292 17.03 1.44 -29.97
C GLY A 292 17.88 2.71 -29.71
N ALA A 293 17.90 3.62 -30.64
CA ALA A 293 18.81 4.77 -30.63
C ALA A 293 18.38 5.98 -29.76
N ILE A 294 17.24 5.90 -29.08
CA ILE A 294 16.68 7.07 -28.34
C ILE A 294 17.37 7.34 -27.00
N GLY A 295 18.20 6.44 -26.53
CA GLY A 295 18.71 6.46 -25.17
C GLY A 295 19.47 7.73 -24.80
N ASP A 296 20.35 8.24 -25.68
CA ASP A 296 21.14 9.45 -25.41
C ASP A 296 20.24 10.69 -25.30
N GLU A 297 19.28 10.84 -26.22
CA GLU A 297 18.34 11.94 -26.19
C GLU A 297 17.43 11.88 -24.96
N LEU A 298 16.92 10.71 -24.63
CA LEU A 298 16.04 10.52 -23.47
C LEU A 298 16.76 10.84 -22.16
N VAL A 299 18.00 10.35 -22.00
CA VAL A 299 18.84 10.63 -20.81
C VAL A 299 19.12 12.13 -20.69
N ALA A 300 19.47 12.82 -21.79
CA ALA A 300 19.70 14.25 -21.78
C ALA A 300 18.43 15.02 -21.34
N LYS A 301 17.26 14.65 -21.87
CA LYS A 301 15.96 15.27 -21.52
C LYS A 301 15.58 15.01 -20.05
N ILE A 302 15.82 13.81 -19.52
CA ILE A 302 15.60 13.47 -18.10
C ILE A 302 16.52 14.32 -17.23
N ARG A 303 17.81 14.37 -17.54
CA ARG A 303 18.80 15.16 -16.80
C ARG A 303 18.41 16.63 -16.72
N GLU A 304 18.07 17.27 -17.88
CA GLU A 304 17.68 18.68 -17.94
C GLU A 304 16.52 19.01 -16.99
N ARG A 305 15.57 18.08 -16.84
CA ARG A 305 14.41 18.24 -15.96
C ARG A 305 14.77 18.00 -14.49
N ALA A 306 15.53 16.96 -14.24
CA ALA A 306 15.98 16.59 -12.88
C ALA A 306 16.80 17.71 -12.23
N GLU A 307 17.69 18.38 -13.00
CA GLU A 307 18.51 19.50 -12.53
C GLU A 307 17.70 20.75 -12.12
N LYS A 308 16.43 20.84 -12.50
CA LYS A 308 15.54 21.98 -12.18
C LYS A 308 14.71 21.76 -10.92
N ILE A 309 14.68 20.54 -10.37
CA ILE A 309 13.87 20.20 -9.21
C ILE A 309 14.43 20.89 -7.96
N THR A 310 13.56 21.61 -7.26
CA THR A 310 13.89 22.28 -6.01
C THR A 310 13.77 21.31 -4.84
N ILE A 311 14.89 21.10 -4.12
CA ILE A 311 14.94 20.23 -2.94
C ILE A 311 14.95 21.10 -1.68
N GLY A 312 14.05 20.81 -0.74
CA GLY A 312 13.96 21.58 0.49
C GLY A 312 12.93 21.01 1.47
N PRO A 313 12.72 21.68 2.62
CA PRO A 313 11.77 21.25 3.63
C PRO A 313 10.35 21.09 3.05
N GLY A 314 9.65 20.01 3.42
CA GLY A 314 8.36 19.68 2.86
C GLY A 314 7.24 20.68 3.16
N ASN A 315 7.41 21.52 4.17
CA ASN A 315 6.50 22.61 4.53
C ASN A 315 6.80 23.93 3.78
N ASP A 316 7.89 24.01 3.02
CA ASP A 316 8.14 25.14 2.12
C ASP A 316 7.39 24.90 0.79
N PRO A 317 6.46 25.80 0.39
CA PRO A 317 5.71 25.64 -0.85
C PRO A 317 6.58 25.72 -2.12
N ALA A 318 7.84 26.19 -2.03
CA ALA A 318 8.78 26.18 -3.15
C ALA A 318 9.48 24.83 -3.34
N SER A 319 9.42 23.94 -2.35
CA SER A 319 10.04 22.62 -2.43
C SER A 319 9.22 21.66 -3.28
N GLU A 320 9.89 20.92 -4.17
CA GLU A 320 9.31 19.89 -5.02
C GLU A 320 9.68 18.47 -4.55
N MET A 321 10.81 18.35 -3.82
CA MET A 321 11.25 17.10 -3.21
C MET A 321 11.76 17.36 -1.78
N GLY A 322 11.33 16.54 -0.84
CA GLY A 322 11.77 16.54 0.55
C GLY A 322 12.95 15.59 0.81
N PRO A 323 13.37 15.46 2.10
CA PRO A 323 14.43 14.52 2.52
C PRO A 323 13.91 13.07 2.53
N LEU A 324 14.83 12.11 2.74
CA LEU A 324 14.49 10.72 3.05
C LEU A 324 14.11 10.57 4.54
N ILE A 325 13.30 9.54 4.85
CA ILE A 325 12.74 9.33 6.18
C ILE A 325 13.80 9.17 7.30
N THR A 326 14.96 8.57 7.03
CA THR A 326 16.02 8.36 8.02
C THR A 326 17.41 8.54 7.42
N ALA A 327 18.39 8.95 8.26
CA ALA A 327 19.80 9.04 7.88
C ALA A 327 20.36 7.69 7.40
N ALA A 328 20.02 6.59 8.08
CA ALA A 328 20.47 5.25 7.69
C ALA A 328 19.97 4.86 6.28
N HIS A 329 18.73 5.25 5.94
CA HIS A 329 18.17 5.01 4.62
C HIS A 329 18.86 5.89 3.56
N ARG A 330 19.09 7.18 3.86
CA ARG A 330 19.87 8.08 3.00
C ARG A 330 21.25 7.51 2.68
N ASP A 331 21.96 7.02 3.68
CA ASP A 331 23.31 6.47 3.52
C ASP A 331 23.29 5.18 2.67
N LYS A 332 22.26 4.35 2.85
CA LYS A 332 22.03 3.17 2.00
C LYS A 332 21.76 3.59 0.55
N VAL A 333 20.91 4.57 0.29
CA VAL A 333 20.62 5.07 -1.06
C VAL A 333 21.88 5.63 -1.71
N ALA A 334 22.65 6.44 -0.98
CA ALA A 334 23.93 6.98 -1.46
C ALA A 334 24.94 5.88 -1.85
N SER A 335 24.94 4.75 -1.15
CA SER A 335 25.84 3.63 -1.46
C SER A 335 25.59 3.00 -2.84
N TYR A 336 24.36 2.97 -3.32
CA TYR A 336 24.05 2.50 -4.67
C TYR A 336 24.62 3.43 -5.75
N VAL A 337 24.56 4.74 -5.53
CA VAL A 337 25.07 5.74 -6.48
C VAL A 337 26.58 5.68 -6.53
N THR A 338 27.25 5.70 -5.37
CA THR A 338 28.72 5.66 -5.28
C THR A 338 29.31 4.34 -5.79
N GLY A 339 28.57 3.23 -5.66
CA GLY A 339 28.97 1.91 -6.17
C GLY A 339 28.70 1.70 -7.67
N ALA A 340 27.85 2.53 -8.30
CA ALA A 340 27.35 2.27 -9.64
C ALA A 340 28.43 2.26 -10.73
N ALA A 341 29.38 3.20 -10.68
CA ALA A 341 30.45 3.31 -11.66
C ALA A 341 31.37 2.06 -11.64
N ALA A 342 31.65 1.50 -10.48
CA ALA A 342 32.44 0.28 -10.35
C ALA A 342 31.72 -0.96 -10.94
N GLN A 343 30.39 -0.89 -11.08
CA GLN A 343 29.55 -1.93 -11.67
C GLN A 343 29.20 -1.63 -13.13
N GLY A 344 29.89 -0.67 -13.76
CA GLY A 344 29.80 -0.37 -15.19
C GLY A 344 28.74 0.66 -15.59
N ALA A 345 28.01 1.25 -14.66
CA ALA A 345 27.06 2.30 -14.95
C ALA A 345 27.76 3.66 -15.15
N GLU A 346 27.17 4.51 -15.97
CA GLU A 346 27.54 5.91 -16.12
C GLU A 346 26.72 6.77 -15.14
N VAL A 347 27.40 7.48 -14.22
CA VAL A 347 26.72 8.40 -13.29
C VAL A 347 26.52 9.73 -14.01
N VAL A 348 25.32 9.96 -14.53
CA VAL A 348 24.96 11.16 -15.30
C VAL A 348 24.65 12.34 -14.38
N LEU A 349 24.02 12.05 -13.24
CA LEU A 349 23.72 13.01 -12.18
C LEU A 349 24.01 12.32 -10.84
N ASP A 350 24.80 12.96 -9.98
CA ASP A 350 25.15 12.47 -8.65
C ASP A 350 24.54 13.38 -7.57
N GLY A 351 23.57 12.86 -6.84
CA GLY A 351 22.89 13.57 -5.75
C GLY A 351 23.47 13.31 -4.36
N THR A 352 24.53 12.51 -4.22
CA THR A 352 25.01 12.01 -2.91
C THR A 352 25.56 13.10 -1.97
N GLY A 353 26.02 14.21 -2.49
CA GLY A 353 26.58 15.32 -1.70
C GLY A 353 25.62 16.49 -1.47
N HIS A 354 24.32 16.31 -1.77
CA HIS A 354 23.36 17.40 -1.66
C HIS A 354 23.10 17.79 -0.20
N THR A 355 23.10 19.10 0.06
CA THR A 355 22.78 19.70 1.36
C THR A 355 21.78 20.84 1.16
N VAL A 356 21.00 21.16 2.19
CA VAL A 356 20.05 22.28 2.18
C VAL A 356 20.50 23.29 3.23
N GLU A 357 20.73 24.55 2.82
CA GLU A 357 21.20 25.62 3.68
C GLU A 357 20.23 25.86 4.85
N GLY A 358 20.76 25.90 6.08
CA GLY A 358 19.99 26.03 7.32
C GLY A 358 19.32 24.75 7.81
N PHE A 359 19.53 23.63 7.10
CA PHE A 359 18.98 22.30 7.43
C PHE A 359 20.04 21.19 7.28
N GLU A 360 21.28 21.47 7.58
CA GLU A 360 22.45 20.63 7.29
C GLU A 360 22.39 19.25 7.97
N ASP A 361 21.69 19.13 9.11
CA ASP A 361 21.51 17.88 9.86
C ASP A 361 20.37 17.00 9.32
N GLY A 362 19.62 17.47 8.32
CA GLY A 362 18.52 16.74 7.69
C GLY A 362 18.99 15.52 6.88
N HIS A 363 18.06 14.66 6.53
CA HIS A 363 18.36 13.42 5.79
C HIS A 363 18.37 13.66 4.27
N TRP A 364 19.10 14.69 3.83
CA TRP A 364 19.11 15.16 2.44
C TRP A 364 19.91 14.26 1.52
N ILE A 365 19.39 14.06 0.32
CA ILE A 365 20.07 13.51 -0.84
C ILE A 365 19.46 14.13 -2.09
N GLY A 366 20.28 14.43 -3.08
CA GLY A 366 19.83 14.94 -4.36
C GLY A 366 19.34 13.83 -5.30
N LEU A 367 18.86 14.24 -6.47
CA LEU A 367 18.45 13.34 -7.52
C LEU A 367 19.67 12.70 -8.18
N SER A 368 19.62 11.40 -8.42
CA SER A 368 20.66 10.68 -9.14
C SER A 368 20.11 10.00 -10.39
N LEU A 369 20.88 10.07 -11.48
CA LEU A 369 20.57 9.43 -12.76
C LEU A 369 21.75 8.56 -13.17
N LEU A 370 21.50 7.27 -13.30
CA LEU A 370 22.47 6.25 -13.71
C LEU A 370 22.11 5.76 -15.11
N ASP A 371 23.03 5.85 -16.05
CA ASP A 371 22.84 5.35 -17.43
C ASP A 371 23.66 4.08 -17.69
N LYS A 372 23.29 3.33 -18.72
CA LYS A 372 23.91 2.06 -19.12
C LYS A 372 24.03 1.06 -17.99
N VAL A 373 23.01 1.06 -17.14
CA VAL A 373 22.96 0.16 -15.98
C VAL A 373 22.86 -1.30 -16.43
N SER A 374 23.72 -2.15 -15.87
CA SER A 374 23.67 -3.59 -16.12
C SER A 374 22.57 -4.24 -15.24
N THR A 375 21.91 -5.27 -15.76
CA THR A 375 20.98 -6.11 -14.98
C THR A 375 21.67 -6.87 -13.85
N ASP A 376 22.99 -6.98 -13.89
CA ASP A 376 23.80 -7.60 -12.82
C ASP A 376 24.17 -6.66 -11.69
N SER A 377 23.98 -5.34 -11.85
CA SER A 377 24.31 -4.34 -10.83
C SER A 377 23.34 -4.38 -9.66
N ASP A 378 23.84 -4.00 -8.46
CA ASP A 378 23.03 -3.88 -7.25
C ASP A 378 21.95 -2.80 -7.41
N ALA A 379 22.28 -1.69 -8.12
CA ALA A 379 21.36 -0.61 -8.40
C ALA A 379 20.14 -1.06 -9.24
N TYR A 380 20.27 -2.11 -10.06
CA TYR A 380 19.16 -2.72 -10.78
C TYR A 380 18.44 -3.80 -9.97
N LYS A 381 19.18 -4.70 -9.34
CA LYS A 381 18.60 -5.88 -8.65
C LYS A 381 17.78 -5.50 -7.42
N ASP A 382 18.23 -4.49 -6.67
CA ASP A 382 17.60 -4.10 -5.43
C ASP A 382 16.56 -3.01 -5.62
N GLU A 383 15.54 -3.00 -4.77
CA GLU A 383 14.66 -1.86 -4.58
C GLU A 383 15.40 -0.80 -3.76
N ILE A 384 15.86 0.27 -4.42
CA ILE A 384 16.64 1.35 -3.78
C ILE A 384 15.77 2.15 -2.82
N PHE A 385 14.54 2.46 -3.23
CA PHE A 385 13.55 3.24 -2.49
C PHE A 385 14.05 4.66 -2.14
N GLY A 386 14.65 5.32 -3.11
CA GLY A 386 15.24 6.65 -3.03
C GLY A 386 15.29 7.34 -4.40
N PRO A 387 15.75 8.60 -4.49
CA PRO A 387 15.70 9.39 -5.71
C PRO A 387 16.82 9.00 -6.70
N VAL A 388 16.82 7.74 -7.12
CA VAL A 388 17.80 7.16 -8.05
C VAL A 388 17.07 6.50 -9.21
N LEU A 389 17.25 7.03 -10.41
CA LEU A 389 16.70 6.47 -11.64
C LEU A 389 17.78 5.76 -12.44
N CYS A 390 17.54 4.49 -12.77
CA CYS A 390 18.38 3.68 -13.62
C CYS A 390 17.88 3.72 -15.07
N VAL A 391 18.78 3.88 -16.05
CA VAL A 391 18.45 3.74 -17.46
C VAL A 391 19.19 2.53 -18.03
N LEU A 392 18.42 1.62 -18.62
CA LEU A 392 18.92 0.44 -19.33
C LEU A 392 18.68 0.65 -20.82
N ARG A 393 19.49 0.03 -21.67
CA ARG A 393 19.44 0.15 -23.11
C ARG A 393 19.24 -1.22 -23.73
N VAL A 394 18.29 -1.32 -24.66
CA VAL A 394 18.00 -2.54 -25.40
C VAL A 394 17.81 -2.21 -26.87
N ASP A 395 18.01 -3.19 -27.76
CA ASP A 395 17.89 -2.94 -29.20
C ASP A 395 16.46 -3.01 -29.69
N THR A 396 15.64 -3.93 -29.13
CA THR A 396 14.28 -4.21 -29.62
C THR A 396 13.22 -4.16 -28.51
N TYR A 397 11.97 -4.08 -28.92
CA TYR A 397 10.80 -4.20 -28.02
C TYR A 397 10.85 -5.55 -27.27
N GLU A 398 11.16 -6.64 -28.00
CA GLU A 398 11.21 -7.99 -27.47
C GLU A 398 12.28 -8.13 -26.36
N ASP A 399 13.45 -7.54 -26.54
CA ASP A 399 14.51 -7.50 -25.52
C ASP A 399 14.06 -6.72 -24.29
N GLY A 400 13.35 -5.62 -24.49
CA GLY A 400 12.80 -4.81 -23.39
C GLY A 400 11.79 -5.60 -22.56
N VAL A 401 10.83 -6.26 -23.18
CA VAL A 401 9.84 -7.09 -22.48
C VAL A 401 10.50 -8.29 -21.79
N ALA A 402 11.45 -8.93 -22.45
CA ALA A 402 12.20 -10.06 -21.87
C ALA A 402 12.99 -9.63 -20.62
N LEU A 403 13.67 -8.47 -20.67
CA LEU A 403 14.38 -7.88 -19.54
C LEU A 403 13.43 -7.62 -18.35
N MET A 404 12.27 -7.02 -18.62
CA MET A 404 11.28 -6.70 -17.58
C MET A 404 10.68 -7.96 -16.97
N ASN A 405 10.37 -8.97 -17.81
CA ASN A 405 9.81 -10.24 -17.35
C ASN A 405 10.83 -11.11 -16.58
N ALA A 406 12.13 -10.91 -16.78
CA ALA A 406 13.17 -11.56 -16.00
C ALA A 406 13.29 -11.01 -14.55
N SER A 407 12.71 -9.84 -14.26
CA SER A 407 12.68 -9.30 -12.91
C SER A 407 11.92 -10.21 -11.95
N PRO A 408 12.40 -10.42 -10.70
CA PRO A 408 11.64 -11.13 -9.67
C PRO A 408 10.42 -10.36 -9.19
N PHE A 409 10.35 -9.05 -9.48
CA PHE A 409 9.24 -8.19 -9.13
C PHE A 409 8.26 -8.04 -10.28
N GLY A 410 6.98 -7.85 -9.95
CA GLY A 410 5.92 -7.63 -10.93
C GLY A 410 4.81 -6.72 -10.38
N ASN A 411 5.18 -5.61 -9.68
CA ASN A 411 4.20 -4.71 -9.10
C ASN A 411 3.55 -3.84 -10.18
N GLY A 412 4.30 -2.92 -10.76
CA GLY A 412 3.81 -2.03 -11.82
C GLY A 412 4.82 -1.85 -12.94
N THR A 413 4.32 -1.44 -14.10
CA THR A 413 5.15 -1.14 -15.27
C THR A 413 4.42 -0.18 -16.20
N ALA A 414 5.17 0.47 -17.09
CA ALA A 414 4.60 1.35 -18.10
C ALA A 414 5.27 1.17 -19.46
N ILE A 415 4.54 1.44 -20.54
CA ILE A 415 5.06 1.60 -21.88
C ILE A 415 4.74 3.01 -22.41
N PHE A 416 5.71 3.64 -23.05
CA PHE A 416 5.55 4.91 -23.76
C PHE A 416 5.75 4.68 -25.25
N THR A 417 4.68 4.89 -26.03
CA THR A 417 4.64 4.65 -27.47
C THR A 417 3.42 5.34 -28.09
N ARG A 418 3.48 5.63 -29.39
CA ARG A 418 2.33 6.04 -30.20
C ARG A 418 1.75 4.88 -31.02
N ASP A 419 2.38 3.70 -30.99
CA ASP A 419 1.92 2.49 -31.68
C ASP A 419 0.90 1.73 -30.79
N GLY A 420 -0.36 1.78 -31.18
CA GLY A 420 -1.44 1.05 -30.49
C GLY A 420 -1.27 -0.49 -30.54
N GLY A 421 -0.60 -1.02 -31.57
CA GLY A 421 -0.30 -2.45 -31.68
C GLY A 421 0.73 -2.89 -30.64
N ALA A 422 1.84 -2.14 -30.50
CA ALA A 422 2.85 -2.38 -29.48
C ALA A 422 2.28 -2.23 -28.06
N ALA A 423 1.49 -1.18 -27.81
CA ALA A 423 0.82 -0.97 -26.55
C ALA A 423 -0.12 -2.14 -26.18
N ARG A 424 -0.86 -2.69 -27.14
CA ARG A 424 -1.76 -3.82 -26.92
C ARG A 424 -1.00 -5.11 -26.65
N ARG A 425 0.09 -5.35 -27.38
CA ARG A 425 0.97 -6.50 -27.14
C ARG A 425 1.55 -6.44 -25.74
N PHE A 426 2.07 -5.28 -25.34
CA PHE A 426 2.67 -5.07 -24.03
C PHE A 426 1.74 -5.46 -22.86
N GLN A 427 0.47 -5.07 -22.93
CA GLN A 427 -0.53 -5.43 -21.92
C GLN A 427 -0.69 -6.95 -21.75
N LEU A 428 -0.45 -7.72 -22.79
CA LEU A 428 -0.62 -9.19 -22.79
C LEU A 428 0.67 -9.94 -22.48
N GLU A 429 1.83 -9.35 -22.78
CA GLU A 429 3.13 -10.01 -22.73
C GLU A 429 3.91 -9.70 -21.44
N VAL A 430 3.66 -8.57 -20.79
CA VAL A 430 4.39 -8.18 -19.58
C VAL A 430 3.82 -8.83 -18.33
N GLU A 431 4.71 -9.31 -17.46
CA GLU A 431 4.38 -10.03 -16.23
C GLU A 431 4.35 -9.07 -15.01
N ALA A 432 3.37 -8.19 -14.97
CA ALA A 432 3.14 -7.26 -13.86
C ALA A 432 1.65 -7.14 -13.54
N GLY A 433 1.34 -6.84 -12.27
CA GLY A 433 -0.04 -6.71 -11.82
C GLY A 433 -0.73 -5.44 -12.29
N MET A 434 0.03 -4.36 -12.54
CA MET A 434 -0.49 -3.06 -12.98
C MET A 434 0.30 -2.54 -14.17
N VAL A 435 -0.39 -2.19 -15.25
CA VAL A 435 0.23 -1.80 -16.53
C VAL A 435 -0.29 -0.44 -16.96
N GLY A 436 0.63 0.50 -17.19
CA GLY A 436 0.34 1.82 -17.76
C GLY A 436 0.68 1.90 -19.26
N VAL A 437 -0.17 2.54 -20.03
CA VAL A 437 0.12 2.93 -21.41
C VAL A 437 0.15 4.44 -21.46
N ASN A 438 1.33 5.02 -21.66
CA ASN A 438 1.60 6.45 -21.55
C ASN A 438 1.19 7.07 -20.20
N VAL A 439 1.19 6.22 -19.14
CA VAL A 439 0.95 6.59 -17.75
C VAL A 439 2.03 5.92 -16.91
N PRO A 440 2.94 6.68 -16.27
CA PRO A 440 4.11 6.10 -15.62
C PRO A 440 3.77 5.37 -14.31
N ILE A 441 2.76 5.84 -13.58
CA ILE A 441 2.32 5.27 -12.29
C ILE A 441 0.86 4.80 -12.42
N PRO A 442 0.62 3.55 -12.86
CA PRO A 442 -0.73 3.04 -13.13
C PRO A 442 -1.45 2.57 -11.83
N VAL A 443 -1.46 3.39 -10.77
CA VAL A 443 -2.22 3.10 -9.56
C VAL A 443 -3.71 3.11 -9.89
N PRO A 444 -4.44 2.00 -9.70
CA PRO A 444 -5.84 1.93 -10.07
C PRO A 444 -6.71 2.78 -9.13
N VAL A 445 -7.83 3.25 -9.66
CA VAL A 445 -8.90 3.90 -8.87
C VAL A 445 -9.54 2.89 -7.90
N GLY A 446 -10.18 3.37 -6.84
CA GLY A 446 -10.61 2.55 -5.70
C GLY A 446 -11.45 1.30 -6.01
N TYR A 447 -12.17 1.25 -7.12
CA TYR A 447 -12.98 0.09 -7.53
C TYR A 447 -12.24 -0.95 -8.41
N HIS A 448 -10.95 -0.72 -8.71
CA HIS A 448 -10.04 -1.69 -9.29
C HIS A 448 -8.95 -2.04 -8.26
N SER A 449 -8.65 -3.31 -8.08
CA SER A 449 -7.73 -3.76 -7.03
C SER A 449 -6.28 -3.45 -7.35
N PHE A 450 -5.53 -2.98 -6.35
CA PHE A 450 -4.10 -2.75 -6.40
C PHE A 450 -3.34 -3.98 -5.95
N GLY A 451 -2.39 -4.45 -6.74
CA GLY A 451 -1.54 -5.57 -6.34
C GLY A 451 -0.58 -5.99 -7.44
N GLY A 452 0.52 -6.59 -7.03
CA GLY A 452 1.58 -7.09 -7.90
C GLY A 452 1.46 -8.57 -8.20
N TRP A 453 2.38 -9.03 -9.03
CA TRP A 453 2.66 -10.44 -9.29
C TRP A 453 4.04 -10.79 -8.71
N LYS A 454 4.45 -12.05 -8.82
CA LYS A 454 5.76 -12.54 -8.40
C LYS A 454 6.08 -12.16 -6.94
N ASP A 455 7.30 -11.72 -6.66
CA ASP A 455 7.74 -11.34 -5.31
C ASP A 455 7.19 -9.97 -4.81
N SER A 456 6.33 -9.33 -5.61
CA SER A 456 5.62 -8.12 -5.20
C SER A 456 4.29 -8.40 -4.48
N LEU A 457 3.82 -9.65 -4.42
CA LEU A 457 2.63 -10.05 -3.67
C LEU A 457 2.76 -11.50 -3.18
N PHE A 458 2.47 -11.72 -1.90
CA PHE A 458 2.33 -13.04 -1.28
C PHE A 458 0.89 -13.19 -0.77
N GLY A 459 0.21 -14.24 -1.22
CA GLY A 459 -1.23 -14.46 -1.11
C GLY A 459 -1.94 -14.15 -2.44
N ASP A 460 -3.23 -14.52 -2.53
CA ASP A 460 -3.98 -14.51 -3.80
C ASP A 460 -4.83 -13.27 -4.02
N HIS A 461 -5.04 -12.44 -2.97
CA HIS A 461 -5.90 -11.27 -3.03
C HIS A 461 -5.10 -9.98 -3.15
N HIS A 462 -5.48 -9.15 -4.10
CA HIS A 462 -5.04 -7.77 -4.19
C HIS A 462 -5.72 -6.90 -3.13
N ILE A 463 -5.14 -5.73 -2.80
CA ILE A 463 -5.70 -4.83 -1.81
C ILE A 463 -6.80 -3.97 -2.43
N TYR A 464 -7.80 -3.61 -1.65
CA TYR A 464 -9.04 -2.90 -1.96
C TYR A 464 -9.80 -3.41 -3.22
N GLY A 465 -10.77 -2.66 -3.75
CA GLY A 465 -11.64 -3.10 -4.83
C GLY A 465 -12.43 -4.37 -4.47
N ASN A 466 -12.82 -5.13 -5.49
CA ASN A 466 -13.54 -6.40 -5.29
C ASN A 466 -12.70 -7.45 -4.55
N ASP A 467 -11.39 -7.51 -4.82
CA ASP A 467 -10.49 -8.45 -4.14
C ASP A 467 -10.38 -8.14 -2.65
N GLY A 468 -10.34 -6.85 -2.28
CA GLY A 468 -10.36 -6.44 -0.87
C GLY A 468 -11.65 -6.87 -0.16
N VAL A 469 -12.82 -6.79 -0.83
CA VAL A 469 -14.09 -7.31 -0.28
C VAL A 469 -14.01 -8.83 -0.10
N HIS A 470 -13.45 -9.54 -1.06
CA HIS A 470 -13.24 -10.99 -0.99
C HIS A 470 -12.25 -11.35 0.11
N PHE A 471 -11.17 -10.58 0.26
CA PHE A 471 -10.19 -10.77 1.32
C PHE A 471 -10.79 -10.65 2.71
N TYR A 472 -11.63 -9.64 2.96
CA TYR A 472 -12.22 -9.38 4.27
C TYR A 472 -13.53 -10.14 4.55
N THR A 473 -13.95 -11.02 3.64
CA THR A 473 -15.18 -11.81 3.81
C THR A 473 -14.98 -13.27 3.41
N ARG A 474 -15.89 -14.13 3.87
CA ARG A 474 -16.00 -15.53 3.44
C ARG A 474 -17.39 -15.83 2.88
N GLY A 475 -17.44 -16.64 1.85
CA GLY A 475 -18.67 -17.11 1.25
C GLY A 475 -19.36 -18.17 2.12
N LYS A 476 -20.70 -18.15 2.15
CA LYS A 476 -21.53 -19.20 2.71
C LYS A 476 -22.62 -19.52 1.70
N VAL A 477 -22.82 -20.79 1.43
CA VAL A 477 -23.91 -21.28 0.57
C VAL A 477 -25.03 -21.80 1.46
N VAL A 478 -26.25 -21.38 1.16
CA VAL A 478 -27.48 -21.81 1.86
C VAL A 478 -28.37 -22.51 0.86
N THR A 479 -28.65 -23.79 1.07
CA THR A 479 -29.63 -24.57 0.30
C THR A 479 -30.89 -24.67 1.10
N THR A 480 -32.00 -24.21 0.55
CA THR A 480 -33.28 -24.16 1.22
C THR A 480 -34.31 -24.99 0.45
N ARG A 481 -34.99 -25.93 1.11
CA ARG A 481 -36.14 -26.62 0.58
C ARG A 481 -37.40 -25.96 1.13
N TRP A 482 -38.33 -25.69 0.25
CA TRP A 482 -39.66 -25.13 0.59
C TRP A 482 -40.69 -26.26 0.56
N PRO A 483 -41.02 -26.93 1.72
CA PRO A 483 -41.99 -28.03 1.74
C PRO A 483 -43.40 -27.54 1.45
N ASP A 484 -44.14 -28.33 0.69
CA ASP A 484 -45.58 -28.13 0.55
C ASP A 484 -46.28 -28.93 1.66
N PRO A 485 -47.21 -28.34 2.42
CA PRO A 485 -48.00 -29.07 3.42
C PRO A 485 -48.79 -30.25 2.84
N ALA A 486 -49.08 -30.23 1.53
CA ALA A 486 -49.74 -31.31 0.83
C ALA A 486 -48.81 -32.49 0.46
N ASP A 487 -47.49 -32.34 0.62
CA ASP A 487 -46.57 -33.42 0.32
C ASP A 487 -46.68 -34.53 1.39
N ALA A 488 -46.81 -35.77 0.93
CA ALA A 488 -46.66 -36.91 1.82
C ALA A 488 -45.23 -36.91 2.41
N PRO A 489 -45.03 -37.30 3.68
CA PRO A 489 -43.71 -37.40 4.25
C PRO A 489 -42.89 -38.38 3.41
N ALA A 490 -41.74 -37.91 2.88
CA ALA A 490 -40.81 -38.74 2.16
C ALA A 490 -40.26 -39.82 3.12
N GLY A 491 -40.22 -41.05 2.70
CA GLY A 491 -39.49 -42.10 3.42
C GLY A 491 -37.99 -41.79 3.55
N VAL A 492 -37.29 -42.47 4.44
CA VAL A 492 -35.84 -42.32 4.58
C VAL A 492 -35.18 -42.83 3.29
N ASP A 493 -34.51 -41.94 2.58
CA ASP A 493 -33.67 -42.26 1.44
C ASP A 493 -32.18 -42.03 1.86
N LEU A 494 -31.39 -43.12 1.88
CA LEU A 494 -29.97 -43.08 2.18
C LEU A 494 -29.11 -42.88 0.93
N GLY A 495 -29.74 -42.73 -0.23
CA GLY A 495 -29.04 -42.42 -1.48
C GLY A 495 -28.45 -41.00 -1.49
N PHE A 496 -27.41 -40.80 -2.32
CA PHE A 496 -26.91 -39.46 -2.53
C PHE A 496 -27.98 -38.55 -3.15
N PRO A 497 -28.14 -37.32 -2.66
CA PRO A 497 -29.15 -36.42 -3.21
C PRO A 497 -29.00 -36.23 -4.72
N ARG A 498 -30.06 -36.43 -5.48
CA ARG A 498 -30.10 -36.24 -6.94
C ARG A 498 -30.93 -35.00 -7.26
N ASN A 499 -30.45 -34.23 -8.21
CA ASN A 499 -31.20 -33.12 -8.80
C ASN A 499 -32.12 -33.72 -9.87
N HIS A 500 -33.41 -33.82 -9.59
CA HIS A 500 -34.46 -34.26 -10.50
C HIS A 500 -35.41 -33.12 -10.85
#